data_800f8d83c8a358af6b35bcbe5bfe68a5
#
_entry.id   800f8d83c8a358af6b35bcbe5bfe68a5
#
_cell.length_a   1.000
_cell.length_b   1.000
_cell.length_c   1.000
_cell.angle_alpha   90.00
_cell.angle_beta   90.00
_cell.angle_gamma   90.00
#
_symmetry.space_group_name_H-M   'P 1'
#
loop_
_entity.id
_entity.type
_entity.pdbx_description
1 polymer ?
#
loop_
_entity_poly.entity_id
_entity_poly.type
_entity_poly.pdbx_seq_one_letter_code
_entity_poly.pdbx_strand_id
1 'polypeptide(L)'
;MPPEGAAGPLGAARRGPTTPQFHPLRIRDVRPETADAVTVSFEIPPELRDAYRFTQGQFVTLKTHIDGEETRRSYSICVGTTDYDRDGELRIGIKRVRGGRFSNFAFDTLKPGHTIDVMTPDGRFFTHLNAEHGKQYVAFSGGSGITPVLAIIKTTLELEPRSTFTLIYGNRSVDAIMFAEELEDLKNRYMNRFVLYHVLSDDLQDVELFNGVLDQAKCAAFLDALVPADSIDEAFICGPAPMMDAAEAALKAAGVPQEKVHVERFGTPLPQAGVPAVEITDATPAADLEIVLDGKKRKLRLPYEGVSLLDVGLRAGLALPYACKGGVCCTCRAKVLEGEVRMERNYTLEEREVKDGFVLTCQCHPVSDKVVVSYDER
;
A
#
# COMPACT_ATOMS: atom_id res chain seq x y z
N MET A 1 37.07 -11.79 30.70
CA MET A 1 36.70 -10.72 29.77
C MET A 1 36.29 -11.37 28.45
N PRO A 2 34.98 -11.39 28.07
CA PRO A 2 34.55 -11.73 26.73
C PRO A 2 34.56 -10.45 25.85
N PRO A 3 34.76 -10.53 24.54
CA PRO A 3 34.87 -9.36 23.68
C PRO A 3 33.48 -8.74 23.43
N GLU A 4 33.44 -7.43 23.53
CA GLU A 4 32.30 -6.59 23.12
C GLU A 4 32.08 -6.73 21.63
N GLY A 5 30.96 -7.35 21.25
CA GLY A 5 30.42 -7.33 19.90
C GLY A 5 29.65 -6.03 19.69
N ALA A 6 30.21 -5.12 18.92
CA ALA A 6 29.57 -3.90 18.48
C ALA A 6 28.31 -4.24 17.64
N ALA A 7 27.14 -3.93 18.19
CA ALA A 7 25.91 -3.88 17.43
C ALA A 7 26.00 -2.71 16.46
N GLY A 8 26.18 -3.00 15.18
CA GLY A 8 26.04 -1.99 14.11
C GLY A 8 24.59 -1.50 14.02
N PRO A 9 24.34 -0.28 13.49
CA PRO A 9 23.02 0.29 13.42
C PRO A 9 22.11 -0.57 12.54
N LEU A 10 21.09 -1.15 13.14
CA LEU A 10 19.96 -1.76 12.46
C LEU A 10 19.22 -0.68 11.66
N GLY A 11 19.20 -0.80 10.33
CA GLY A 11 18.31 0.03 9.54
C GLY A 11 18.91 0.98 8.50
N ALA A 12 20.09 0.72 7.98
CA ALA A 12 20.48 1.31 6.70
C ALA A 12 19.80 0.52 5.58
N ALA A 13 18.68 1.02 5.06
CA ALA A 13 18.08 0.52 3.83
C ALA A 13 19.18 0.51 2.75
N ARG A 14 19.69 -0.68 2.41
CA ARG A 14 20.52 -0.84 1.23
C ARG A 14 19.63 -0.48 0.04
N ARG A 15 19.97 0.58 -0.65
CA ARG A 15 19.31 0.98 -1.89
C ARG A 15 19.44 -0.20 -2.87
N GLY A 16 18.37 -0.97 -3.00
CA GLY A 16 18.16 -1.87 -4.13
C GLY A 16 18.06 -1.08 -5.43
N PRO A 17 17.86 -1.74 -6.57
CA PRO A 17 17.71 -1.06 -7.86
C PRO A 17 16.64 0.01 -7.75
N THR A 18 16.93 1.20 -8.29
CA THR A 18 16.10 2.40 -8.17
C THR A 18 14.71 2.25 -8.78
N THR A 19 14.51 1.25 -9.63
CA THR A 19 13.25 0.96 -10.33
C THR A 19 12.67 -0.39 -9.92
N PRO A 20 11.39 -0.49 -9.51
CA PRO A 20 10.75 -1.77 -9.19
C PRO A 20 10.78 -2.74 -10.37
N GLN A 21 11.13 -4.00 -10.09
CA GLN A 21 11.29 -5.04 -11.11
C GLN A 21 10.32 -6.19 -10.87
N PHE A 22 9.80 -6.78 -11.96
CA PHE A 22 9.00 -7.99 -11.90
C PHE A 22 9.87 -9.24 -12.03
N HIS A 23 9.62 -10.21 -11.15
CA HIS A 23 10.21 -11.54 -11.23
C HIS A 23 9.11 -12.60 -11.20
N PRO A 24 9.23 -13.68 -11.97
CA PRO A 24 8.32 -14.81 -11.87
C PRO A 24 8.55 -15.54 -10.53
N LEU A 25 7.59 -15.48 -9.63
CA LEU A 25 7.63 -16.19 -8.35
C LEU A 25 6.66 -17.36 -8.37
N ARG A 26 7.10 -18.49 -7.81
CA ARG A 26 6.25 -19.65 -7.58
C ARG A 26 5.37 -19.41 -6.35
N ILE A 27 4.09 -19.73 -6.47
CA ILE A 27 3.15 -19.72 -5.35
C ILE A 27 3.47 -20.94 -4.47
N ARG A 28 3.83 -20.69 -3.21
CA ARG A 28 4.09 -21.73 -2.20
C ARG A 28 2.78 -22.32 -1.70
N ASP A 29 1.83 -21.42 -1.36
CA ASP A 29 0.58 -21.81 -0.73
C ASP A 29 -0.54 -20.81 -1.04
N VAL A 30 -1.79 -21.30 -1.05
CA VAL A 30 -3.02 -20.51 -1.14
C VAL A 30 -3.98 -21.04 -0.10
N ARG A 31 -4.31 -20.23 0.92
CA ARG A 31 -5.19 -20.64 2.01
C ARG A 31 -6.46 -19.81 2.02
N PRO A 32 -7.64 -20.44 2.21
CA PRO A 32 -8.83 -19.71 2.58
C PRO A 32 -8.61 -18.94 3.88
N GLU A 33 -9.03 -17.68 3.89
CA GLU A 33 -8.95 -16.80 5.05
C GLU A 33 -10.34 -16.51 5.61
N THR A 34 -11.26 -16.15 4.71
CA THR A 34 -12.69 -16.04 4.96
C THR A 34 -13.43 -16.60 3.76
N ALA A 35 -14.78 -16.59 3.78
CA ALA A 35 -15.59 -17.04 2.63
C ALA A 35 -15.28 -16.23 1.33
N ASP A 36 -14.78 -15.01 1.45
CA ASP A 36 -14.49 -14.11 0.34
C ASP A 36 -13.02 -13.59 0.31
N ALA A 37 -12.12 -14.22 1.07
CA ALA A 37 -10.71 -13.85 1.08
C ALA A 37 -9.78 -15.08 1.10
N VAL A 38 -8.61 -14.92 0.47
CA VAL A 38 -7.53 -15.92 0.49
C VAL A 38 -6.22 -15.24 0.83
N THR A 39 -5.28 -15.99 1.41
CA THR A 39 -3.87 -15.62 1.49
C THR A 39 -3.08 -16.35 0.42
N VAL A 40 -2.07 -15.68 -0.13
CA VAL A 40 -1.15 -16.23 -1.12
C VAL A 40 0.27 -16.01 -0.63
N SER A 41 1.02 -17.10 -0.45
CA SER A 41 2.44 -17.08 -0.08
C SER A 41 3.31 -17.44 -1.27
N PHE A 42 4.47 -16.80 -1.38
CA PHE A 42 5.42 -16.98 -2.48
C PHE A 42 6.70 -17.67 -2.02
N GLU A 43 7.29 -18.47 -2.91
CA GLU A 43 8.65 -18.96 -2.77
C GLU A 43 9.61 -17.88 -3.31
N ILE A 44 10.47 -17.35 -2.44
CA ILE A 44 11.47 -16.38 -2.85
C ILE A 44 12.80 -17.10 -3.09
N PRO A 45 13.30 -17.14 -4.34
CA PRO A 45 14.60 -17.72 -4.64
C PRO A 45 15.71 -17.05 -3.83
N PRO A 46 16.76 -17.79 -3.40
CA PRO A 46 17.83 -17.23 -2.58
C PRO A 46 18.49 -15.98 -3.15
N GLU A 47 18.67 -15.93 -4.47
CA GLU A 47 19.25 -14.81 -5.21
C GLU A 47 18.35 -13.56 -5.25
N LEU A 48 17.06 -13.71 -4.99
CA LEU A 48 16.09 -12.60 -4.95
C LEU A 48 15.74 -12.17 -3.52
N ARG A 49 16.25 -12.83 -2.48
CA ARG A 49 15.90 -12.52 -1.09
C ARG A 49 16.14 -11.06 -0.72
N ASP A 50 17.25 -10.49 -1.14
CA ASP A 50 17.54 -9.08 -0.84
C ASP A 50 16.65 -8.12 -1.63
N ALA A 51 16.23 -8.48 -2.85
CA ALA A 51 15.35 -7.67 -3.68
C ALA A 51 13.89 -7.64 -3.13
N TYR A 52 13.49 -8.69 -2.41
CA TYR A 52 12.16 -8.79 -1.80
C TYR A 52 12.14 -8.46 -0.31
N ARG A 53 13.23 -7.93 0.27
CA ARG A 53 13.17 -7.31 1.60
C ARG A 53 12.23 -6.11 1.56
N PHE A 54 11.40 -6.00 2.56
CA PHE A 54 10.39 -4.95 2.63
C PHE A 54 10.43 -4.23 3.98
N THR A 55 9.84 -3.05 4.00
CA THR A 55 9.45 -2.35 5.22
C THR A 55 7.98 -2.68 5.52
N GLN A 56 7.63 -2.85 6.78
CA GLN A 56 6.26 -3.13 7.22
C GLN A 56 5.26 -2.14 6.61
N GLY A 57 4.13 -2.62 6.08
CA GLY A 57 3.12 -1.80 5.40
C GLY A 57 3.37 -1.59 3.90
N GLN A 58 4.46 -2.12 3.34
CA GLN A 58 4.66 -2.14 1.89
C GLN A 58 3.78 -3.19 1.19
N PHE A 59 3.64 -3.05 -0.12
CA PHE A 59 2.89 -3.95 -0.99
C PHE A 59 3.76 -4.54 -2.10
N VAL A 60 3.29 -5.61 -2.72
CA VAL A 60 3.78 -6.11 -4.01
C VAL A 60 2.70 -5.96 -5.07
N THR A 61 3.13 -5.82 -6.34
CA THR A 61 2.19 -5.78 -7.48
C THR A 61 2.28 -7.09 -8.25
N LEU A 62 1.16 -7.75 -8.39
CA LEU A 62 1.01 -8.95 -9.23
C LEU A 62 0.66 -8.55 -10.66
N LYS A 63 1.26 -9.25 -11.64
CA LYS A 63 1.01 -9.04 -13.06
C LYS A 63 0.68 -10.38 -13.72
N THR A 64 -0.40 -10.40 -14.49
CA THR A 64 -0.83 -11.57 -15.26
C THR A 64 -1.69 -11.14 -16.44
N HIS A 65 -2.02 -12.08 -17.32
CA HIS A 65 -2.98 -11.85 -18.40
C HIS A 65 -4.33 -12.47 -18.03
N ILE A 66 -5.39 -11.68 -18.09
CA ILE A 66 -6.77 -12.11 -17.88
C ILE A 66 -7.55 -11.74 -19.14
N ASP A 67 -8.16 -12.73 -19.78
CA ASP A 67 -8.88 -12.57 -21.05
C ASP A 67 -8.03 -11.90 -22.15
N GLY A 68 -6.74 -12.24 -22.21
CA GLY A 68 -5.79 -11.70 -23.19
C GLY A 68 -5.21 -10.33 -22.89
N GLU A 69 -5.64 -9.68 -21.80
CA GLU A 69 -5.14 -8.35 -21.40
C GLU A 69 -4.23 -8.42 -20.18
N GLU A 70 -3.09 -7.73 -20.23
CA GLU A 70 -2.22 -7.57 -19.08
C GLU A 70 -2.96 -6.83 -17.96
N THR A 71 -3.00 -7.45 -16.80
CA THR A 71 -3.65 -6.90 -15.62
C THR A 71 -2.67 -6.87 -14.45
N ARG A 72 -2.55 -5.71 -13.80
CA ARG A 72 -1.71 -5.52 -12.60
C ARG A 72 -2.57 -5.12 -11.43
N ARG A 73 -2.27 -5.67 -10.23
CA ARG A 73 -2.91 -5.25 -8.97
C ARG A 73 -1.91 -5.34 -7.83
N SER A 74 -1.94 -4.31 -6.99
CA SER A 74 -1.14 -4.26 -5.77
C SER A 74 -1.89 -4.89 -4.61
N TYR A 75 -1.16 -5.63 -3.78
CA TYR A 75 -1.64 -6.23 -2.55
C TYR A 75 -0.60 -6.03 -1.45
N SER A 76 -1.05 -5.54 -0.30
CA SER A 76 -0.17 -5.27 0.83
C SER A 76 0.36 -6.58 1.40
N ILE A 77 1.63 -6.54 1.81
CA ILE A 77 2.29 -7.64 2.50
C ILE A 77 1.68 -7.74 3.90
N CYS A 78 1.31 -8.96 4.33
CA CYS A 78 0.62 -9.20 5.60
C CYS A 78 1.42 -10.07 6.57
N VAL A 79 2.74 -10.08 6.46
CA VAL A 79 3.68 -10.73 7.40
C VAL A 79 4.61 -9.69 8.00
N GLY A 80 5.20 -9.99 9.16
CA GLY A 80 6.24 -9.14 9.76
C GLY A 80 7.55 -9.21 8.97
N THR A 81 8.36 -8.16 9.06
CA THR A 81 9.70 -8.16 8.43
C THR A 81 10.60 -9.22 9.05
N THR A 82 10.44 -9.50 10.32
CA THR A 82 11.17 -10.54 11.05
C THR A 82 10.75 -11.95 10.64
N ASP A 83 9.48 -12.19 10.27
CA ASP A 83 9.02 -13.45 9.68
C ASP A 83 9.72 -13.70 8.34
N TYR A 84 9.83 -12.63 7.52
CA TYR A 84 10.56 -12.70 6.25
C TYR A 84 12.05 -13.01 6.45
N ASP A 85 12.70 -12.34 7.39
CA ASP A 85 14.13 -12.54 7.67
C ASP A 85 14.41 -13.96 8.18
N ARG A 86 13.52 -14.52 8.99
CA ARG A 86 13.63 -15.88 9.56
C ARG A 86 13.35 -16.96 8.52
N ASP A 87 12.20 -16.87 7.84
CA ASP A 87 11.63 -17.96 7.05
C ASP A 87 11.60 -17.69 5.54
N GLY A 88 11.87 -16.43 5.14
CA GLY A 88 11.68 -15.96 3.76
C GLY A 88 10.22 -15.92 3.35
N GLU A 89 9.30 -15.80 4.30
CA GLU A 89 7.87 -15.75 4.01
C GLU A 89 7.47 -14.40 3.43
N LEU A 90 6.99 -14.42 2.19
CA LEU A 90 6.30 -13.29 1.56
C LEU A 90 4.85 -13.70 1.32
N ARG A 91 3.91 -13.05 2.03
CA ARG A 91 2.49 -13.38 1.98
C ARG A 91 1.64 -12.13 1.81
N ILE A 92 0.60 -12.25 1.00
CA ILE A 92 -0.41 -11.21 0.77
C ILE A 92 -1.81 -11.74 1.05
N GLY A 93 -2.75 -10.83 1.38
CA GLY A 93 -4.16 -11.16 1.50
C GLY A 93 -4.95 -10.59 0.31
N ILE A 94 -5.80 -11.40 -0.31
CA ILE A 94 -6.64 -11.00 -1.44
C ILE A 94 -8.10 -11.22 -1.06
N LYS A 95 -8.85 -10.12 -0.93
CA LYS A 95 -10.30 -10.17 -0.74
C LYS A 95 -11.02 -10.07 -2.08
N ARG A 96 -12.01 -10.93 -2.30
CA ARG A 96 -12.84 -10.96 -3.50
C ARG A 96 -13.69 -9.70 -3.57
N VAL A 97 -13.56 -8.96 -4.66
CA VAL A 97 -14.39 -7.78 -4.94
C VAL A 97 -15.44 -8.17 -5.97
N ARG A 98 -16.70 -7.85 -5.69
CA ARG A 98 -17.79 -8.10 -6.65
C ARG A 98 -17.51 -7.38 -7.97
N GLY A 99 -17.44 -8.13 -9.07
CA GLY A 99 -17.07 -7.61 -10.39
C GLY A 99 -15.58 -7.25 -10.55
N GLY A 100 -14.76 -7.50 -9.54
CA GLY A 100 -13.32 -7.26 -9.60
C GLY A 100 -12.62 -8.30 -10.48
N ARG A 101 -11.98 -7.87 -11.56
CA ARG A 101 -11.36 -8.77 -12.54
C ARG A 101 -10.23 -9.61 -11.93
N PHE A 102 -9.25 -8.95 -11.30
CA PHE A 102 -8.08 -9.65 -10.74
C PHE A 102 -8.41 -10.44 -9.48
N SER A 103 -9.20 -9.89 -8.55
CA SER A 103 -9.52 -10.58 -7.29
C SER A 103 -10.33 -11.85 -7.52
N ASN A 104 -11.24 -11.88 -8.50
CA ASN A 104 -11.95 -13.09 -8.88
C ASN A 104 -11.01 -14.10 -9.55
N PHE A 105 -10.18 -13.66 -10.52
CA PHE A 105 -9.13 -14.52 -11.11
C PHE A 105 -8.24 -15.13 -10.03
N ALA A 106 -7.75 -14.34 -9.08
CA ALA A 106 -6.88 -14.82 -8.01
C ALA A 106 -7.56 -15.89 -7.16
N PHE A 107 -8.80 -15.65 -6.75
CA PHE A 107 -9.58 -16.54 -5.93
C PHE A 107 -9.91 -17.87 -6.64
N ASP A 108 -10.25 -17.80 -7.93
CA ASP A 108 -10.72 -18.98 -8.69
C ASP A 108 -9.55 -19.78 -9.32
N THR A 109 -8.40 -19.15 -9.56
CA THR A 109 -7.35 -19.71 -10.43
C THR A 109 -6.01 -19.95 -9.73
N LEU A 110 -5.60 -19.08 -8.78
CA LEU A 110 -4.29 -19.22 -8.15
C LEU A 110 -4.23 -20.49 -7.28
N LYS A 111 -3.16 -21.28 -7.44
CA LYS A 111 -2.95 -22.53 -6.71
C LYS A 111 -1.45 -22.70 -6.39
N PRO A 112 -1.12 -23.47 -5.35
CA PRO A 112 0.25 -23.86 -5.09
C PRO A 112 0.91 -24.45 -6.32
N GLY A 113 2.15 -24.04 -6.59
CA GLY A 113 2.93 -24.46 -7.75
C GLY A 113 2.77 -23.61 -9.00
N HIS A 114 1.72 -22.77 -9.11
CA HIS A 114 1.64 -21.80 -10.21
C HIS A 114 2.72 -20.73 -10.08
N THR A 115 3.09 -20.13 -11.20
CA THR A 115 4.01 -19.01 -11.27
C THR A 115 3.27 -17.75 -11.71
N ILE A 116 3.55 -16.62 -11.06
CA ILE A 116 3.01 -15.32 -11.40
C ILE A 116 4.11 -14.27 -11.30
N ASP A 117 4.07 -13.25 -12.16
CA ASP A 117 5.00 -12.12 -12.07
C ASP A 117 4.66 -11.25 -10.86
N VAL A 118 5.63 -11.08 -9.96
CA VAL A 118 5.53 -10.28 -8.75
C VAL A 118 6.56 -9.16 -8.82
N MET A 119 6.13 -7.92 -8.61
CA MET A 119 7.04 -6.77 -8.52
C MET A 119 7.71 -6.76 -7.15
N THR A 120 8.97 -6.32 -7.10
CA THR A 120 9.66 -6.06 -5.82
C THR A 120 8.84 -5.12 -4.94
N PRO A 121 8.93 -5.23 -3.59
CA PRO A 121 8.14 -4.44 -2.66
C PRO A 121 8.27 -2.93 -2.89
N ASP A 122 7.15 -2.21 -2.77
CA ASP A 122 7.05 -0.77 -2.89
C ASP A 122 5.99 -0.25 -1.90
N GLY A 123 5.91 1.07 -1.70
CA GLY A 123 4.91 1.68 -0.81
C GLY A 123 5.53 2.43 0.36
N ARG A 124 4.70 3.28 1.00
CA ARG A 124 5.14 4.26 2.00
C ARG A 124 4.29 4.26 3.27
N PHE A 125 3.40 3.30 3.40
CA PHE A 125 2.50 3.19 4.54
C PHE A 125 3.23 2.58 5.75
N PHE A 126 4.24 3.30 6.26
CA PHE A 126 5.04 2.86 7.40
C PHE A 126 5.62 4.04 8.18
N THR A 127 6.11 3.76 9.37
CA THR A 127 7.00 4.63 10.14
C THR A 127 8.32 3.92 10.41
N HIS A 128 9.36 4.70 10.70
CA HIS A 128 10.66 4.13 11.06
C HIS A 128 10.62 3.61 12.48
N LEU A 129 10.94 2.33 12.64
CA LEU A 129 10.98 1.65 13.94
C LEU A 129 12.38 1.73 14.56
N ASN A 130 12.40 1.80 15.90
CA ASN A 130 13.64 1.80 16.67
C ASN A 130 13.39 1.12 18.04
N ALA A 131 14.25 0.19 18.43
CA ALA A 131 14.14 -0.55 19.69
C ALA A 131 14.10 0.36 20.94
N GLU A 132 14.60 1.60 20.83
CA GLU A 132 14.56 2.60 21.89
C GLU A 132 13.25 3.37 21.98
N HIS A 133 12.34 3.22 21.01
CA HIS A 133 11.03 3.84 21.08
C HIS A 133 10.16 3.23 22.18
N GLY A 134 9.31 4.08 22.75
CA GLY A 134 8.22 3.71 23.66
C GLY A 134 6.97 4.46 23.20
N LYS A 135 6.54 4.22 21.97
CA LYS A 135 5.44 4.91 21.29
C LYS A 135 4.11 4.22 21.54
N GLN A 136 3.03 5.00 21.45
CA GLN A 136 1.67 4.51 21.37
C GLN A 136 1.17 4.58 19.92
N TYR A 137 1.03 3.42 19.30
CA TYR A 137 0.51 3.24 17.96
C TYR A 137 -0.99 2.95 18.00
N VAL A 138 -1.72 3.52 17.05
CA VAL A 138 -3.15 3.26 16.86
C VAL A 138 -3.44 2.94 15.43
N ALA A 139 -4.34 1.99 15.15
CA ALA A 139 -4.83 1.76 13.80
C ALA A 139 -6.36 1.66 13.77
N PHE A 140 -6.96 2.34 12.79
CA PHE A 140 -8.34 2.15 12.34
C PHE A 140 -8.30 1.36 11.04
N SER A 141 -8.78 0.11 11.10
CA SER A 141 -8.78 -0.78 9.95
C SER A 141 -10.17 -1.28 9.60
N GLY A 142 -10.44 -1.54 8.32
CA GLY A 142 -11.71 -2.10 7.87
C GLY A 142 -11.53 -3.19 6.82
N GLY A 143 -12.12 -4.36 7.05
CA GLY A 143 -12.07 -5.49 6.12
C GLY A 143 -10.65 -5.84 5.68
N SER A 144 -10.36 -5.82 4.36
CA SER A 144 -9.02 -6.12 3.83
C SER A 144 -7.96 -5.05 4.13
N GLY A 145 -8.32 -3.88 4.67
CA GLY A 145 -7.37 -2.89 5.14
C GLY A 145 -6.47 -3.39 6.26
N ILE A 146 -6.82 -4.50 6.90
CA ILE A 146 -5.99 -5.17 7.89
C ILE A 146 -4.66 -5.68 7.32
N THR A 147 -4.54 -5.95 6.02
CA THR A 147 -3.34 -6.58 5.45
C THR A 147 -2.04 -5.79 5.72
N PRO A 148 -1.93 -4.49 5.41
CA PRO A 148 -0.73 -3.72 5.76
C PRO A 148 -0.61 -3.47 7.27
N VAL A 149 -1.74 -3.27 7.94
CA VAL A 149 -1.78 -2.99 9.38
C VAL A 149 -1.26 -4.20 10.18
N LEU A 150 -1.59 -5.43 9.77
CA LEU A 150 -1.06 -6.65 10.40
C LEU A 150 0.47 -6.72 10.32
N ALA A 151 1.06 -6.41 9.16
CA ALA A 151 2.51 -6.36 9.00
C ALA A 151 3.16 -5.29 9.91
N ILE A 152 2.49 -4.13 10.04
CA ILE A 152 2.94 -3.05 10.92
C ILE A 152 2.86 -3.49 12.39
N ILE A 153 1.74 -4.08 12.84
CA ILE A 153 1.55 -4.56 14.21
C ILE A 153 2.63 -5.58 14.58
N LYS A 154 2.80 -6.62 13.75
CA LYS A 154 3.78 -7.70 13.98
C LYS A 154 5.18 -7.15 14.14
N THR A 155 5.61 -6.33 13.16
CA THR A 155 6.97 -5.78 13.16
C THR A 155 7.20 -4.81 14.31
N THR A 156 6.23 -3.92 14.60
CA THR A 156 6.35 -2.95 15.70
C THR A 156 6.45 -3.65 17.06
N LEU A 157 5.55 -4.60 17.33
CA LEU A 157 5.54 -5.29 18.63
C LEU A 157 6.79 -6.15 18.86
N GLU A 158 7.42 -6.62 17.79
CA GLU A 158 8.65 -7.41 17.87
C GLU A 158 9.90 -6.54 18.00
N LEU A 159 10.00 -5.44 17.22
CA LEU A 159 11.20 -4.60 17.18
C LEU A 159 11.22 -3.49 18.25
N GLU A 160 10.04 -3.06 18.75
CA GLU A 160 9.94 -2.00 19.75
C GLU A 160 9.35 -2.55 21.08
N PRO A 161 10.17 -3.08 21.98
CA PRO A 161 9.69 -3.79 23.19
C PRO A 161 8.95 -2.90 24.17
N ARG A 162 9.09 -1.58 24.11
CA ARG A 162 8.43 -0.62 25.01
C ARG A 162 7.19 0.03 24.41
N SER A 163 6.97 -0.15 23.10
CA SER A 163 5.82 0.42 22.41
C SER A 163 4.56 -0.42 22.57
N THR A 164 3.41 0.25 22.49
CA THR A 164 2.08 -0.36 22.55
C THR A 164 1.35 -0.14 21.23
N PHE A 165 0.40 -1.01 20.92
CA PHE A 165 -0.39 -0.92 19.69
C PHE A 165 -1.87 -1.17 19.99
N THR A 166 -2.75 -0.26 19.59
CA THR A 166 -4.21 -0.43 19.65
C THR A 166 -4.78 -0.56 18.25
N LEU A 167 -5.49 -1.65 17.98
CA LEU A 167 -6.19 -1.88 16.74
C LEU A 167 -7.70 -1.79 16.95
N ILE A 168 -8.36 -0.88 16.23
CA ILE A 168 -9.81 -0.77 16.10
C ILE A 168 -10.17 -1.30 14.70
N TYR A 169 -10.81 -2.48 14.67
CA TYR A 169 -10.99 -3.24 13.44
C TYR A 169 -12.45 -3.48 13.10
N GLY A 170 -12.95 -2.75 12.08
CA GLY A 170 -14.33 -2.83 11.59
C GLY A 170 -14.53 -3.95 10.57
N ASN A 171 -15.54 -4.78 10.78
CA ASN A 171 -15.99 -5.83 9.88
C ASN A 171 -17.53 -5.93 9.88
N ARG A 172 -18.10 -6.72 8.98
CA ARG A 172 -19.54 -6.95 8.97
C ARG A 172 -19.93 -7.92 10.09
N SER A 173 -19.29 -9.06 10.13
CA SER A 173 -19.56 -10.16 11.07
C SER A 173 -18.25 -10.79 11.55
N VAL A 174 -18.33 -11.65 12.55
CA VAL A 174 -17.18 -12.43 13.05
C VAL A 174 -16.54 -13.24 11.92
N ASP A 175 -17.34 -13.92 11.10
CA ASP A 175 -16.86 -14.75 9.98
C ASP A 175 -16.17 -13.94 8.86
N ALA A 176 -16.36 -12.64 8.84
CA ALA A 176 -15.74 -11.73 7.87
C ALA A 176 -14.38 -11.14 8.34
N ILE A 177 -13.95 -11.46 9.57
CA ILE A 177 -12.70 -10.99 10.14
C ILE A 177 -11.55 -11.73 9.49
N MET A 178 -10.75 -11.04 8.67
CA MET A 178 -9.51 -11.58 8.14
C MET A 178 -8.46 -11.64 9.25
N PHE A 179 -7.67 -12.71 9.27
CA PHE A 179 -6.58 -12.96 10.24
C PHE A 179 -7.03 -13.02 11.71
N ALA A 180 -8.27 -13.50 11.95
CA ALA A 180 -8.83 -13.57 13.30
C ALA A 180 -7.92 -14.35 14.26
N GLU A 181 -7.53 -15.58 13.88
CA GLU A 181 -6.65 -16.42 14.71
C GLU A 181 -5.28 -15.77 14.94
N GLU A 182 -4.69 -15.19 13.89
CA GLU A 182 -3.37 -14.56 13.96
C GLU A 182 -3.38 -13.29 14.84
N LEU A 183 -4.48 -12.52 14.83
CA LEU A 183 -4.68 -11.37 15.70
C LEU A 183 -4.86 -11.79 17.18
N GLU A 184 -5.60 -12.88 17.42
CA GLU A 184 -5.75 -13.44 18.76
C GLU A 184 -4.41 -14.00 19.30
N ASP A 185 -3.62 -14.65 18.46
CA ASP A 185 -2.28 -15.13 18.83
C ASP A 185 -1.35 -13.94 19.19
N LEU A 186 -1.41 -12.85 18.42
CA LEU A 186 -0.67 -11.63 18.74
C LEU A 186 -1.13 -11.02 20.06
N LYS A 187 -2.44 -11.00 20.33
CA LYS A 187 -2.99 -10.51 21.59
C LYS A 187 -2.53 -11.37 22.76
N ASN A 188 -2.55 -12.69 22.62
CA ASN A 188 -2.05 -13.61 23.64
C ASN A 188 -0.55 -13.43 23.91
N ARG A 189 0.25 -13.26 22.85
CA ARG A 189 1.70 -13.06 22.93
C ARG A 189 2.09 -11.71 23.55
N TYR A 190 1.33 -10.66 23.26
CA TYR A 190 1.64 -9.28 23.64
C TYR A 190 0.56 -8.65 24.52
N MET A 191 -0.05 -9.41 25.45
CA MET A 191 -1.20 -9.03 26.27
C MET A 191 -1.19 -7.60 26.83
N ASN A 192 -0.03 -7.15 27.30
CA ASN A 192 0.12 -5.82 27.93
C ASN A 192 0.45 -4.71 26.93
N ARG A 193 0.66 -5.04 25.65
CA ARG A 193 1.15 -4.11 24.63
C ARG A 193 0.30 -4.10 23.37
N PHE A 194 -0.59 -5.08 23.20
CA PHE A 194 -1.51 -5.13 22.06
C PHE A 194 -2.96 -5.16 22.53
N VAL A 195 -3.71 -4.15 22.12
CA VAL A 195 -5.14 -4.03 22.39
C VAL A 195 -5.90 -4.15 21.07
N LEU A 196 -6.93 -4.99 21.06
CA LEU A 196 -7.74 -5.29 19.90
C LEU A 196 -9.21 -5.05 20.20
N TYR A 197 -9.85 -4.18 19.43
CA TYR A 197 -11.28 -3.93 19.44
C TYR A 197 -11.89 -4.31 18.11
N HIS A 198 -12.82 -5.25 18.09
CA HIS A 198 -13.64 -5.55 16.93
C HIS A 198 -14.91 -4.69 16.94
N VAL A 199 -15.22 -4.05 15.80
CA VAL A 199 -16.46 -3.33 15.57
C VAL A 199 -17.23 -4.04 14.47
N LEU A 200 -18.43 -4.55 14.81
CA LEU A 200 -19.23 -5.40 13.91
C LEU A 200 -20.54 -4.70 13.53
N SER A 201 -20.86 -4.68 12.22
CA SER A 201 -22.09 -4.04 11.74
C SER A 201 -23.30 -4.95 11.73
N ASP A 202 -23.10 -6.25 11.54
CA ASP A 202 -24.18 -7.22 11.34
C ASP A 202 -24.34 -8.15 12.56
N ASP A 203 -23.28 -8.33 13.38
CA ASP A 203 -23.32 -9.13 14.61
C ASP A 203 -23.37 -8.22 15.84
N LEU A 204 -24.33 -8.44 16.73
CA LEU A 204 -24.50 -7.65 17.95
C LEU A 204 -23.51 -8.09 19.02
N GLN A 205 -22.91 -7.12 19.70
CA GLN A 205 -22.03 -7.27 20.85
C GLN A 205 -22.64 -6.56 22.06
N ASP A 206 -22.26 -6.97 23.27
CA ASP A 206 -22.81 -6.44 24.52
C ASP A 206 -22.50 -4.94 24.72
N VAL A 207 -21.38 -4.45 24.17
CA VAL A 207 -20.93 -3.06 24.31
C VAL A 207 -21.35 -2.30 23.06
N GLU A 208 -22.19 -1.25 23.23
CA GLU A 208 -22.75 -0.46 22.13
C GLU A 208 -21.66 0.18 21.25
N LEU A 209 -20.52 0.58 21.83
CA LEU A 209 -19.39 1.16 21.11
C LEU A 209 -18.85 0.21 20.02
N PHE A 210 -18.98 -1.10 20.22
CA PHE A 210 -18.45 -2.12 19.31
C PHE A 210 -19.45 -2.54 18.22
N ASN A 211 -20.67 -1.97 18.21
CA ASN A 211 -21.71 -2.26 17.22
C ASN A 211 -21.75 -1.22 16.10
N GLY A 212 -22.04 -1.66 14.86
CA GLY A 212 -22.25 -0.80 13.69
C GLY A 212 -20.98 -0.54 12.87
N VAL A 213 -20.91 0.60 12.20
CA VAL A 213 -19.79 0.97 11.31
C VAL A 213 -18.88 1.99 11.99
N LEU A 214 -17.62 2.01 11.60
CA LEU A 214 -16.65 3.03 12.01
C LEU A 214 -16.90 4.33 11.23
N ASP A 215 -17.91 5.09 11.63
CA ASP A 215 -18.16 6.46 11.20
C ASP A 215 -17.39 7.46 12.06
N GLN A 216 -17.47 8.74 11.73
CA GLN A 216 -16.74 9.79 12.45
C GLN A 216 -17.11 9.87 13.94
N ALA A 217 -18.41 9.72 14.27
CA ALA A 217 -18.87 9.78 15.64
C ALA A 217 -18.34 8.59 16.46
N LYS A 218 -18.34 7.40 15.89
CA LYS A 218 -17.80 6.20 16.52
C LYS A 218 -16.29 6.27 16.69
N CYS A 219 -15.54 6.71 15.67
CA CYS A 219 -14.10 6.95 15.79
C CYS A 219 -13.79 7.96 16.91
N ALA A 220 -14.54 9.06 17.00
CA ALA A 220 -14.41 10.03 18.10
C ALA A 220 -14.69 9.40 19.46
N ALA A 221 -15.75 8.58 19.57
CA ALA A 221 -16.07 7.89 20.81
C ALA A 221 -14.96 6.91 21.28
N PHE A 222 -14.25 6.25 20.36
CA PHE A 222 -13.06 5.46 20.69
C PHE A 222 -11.92 6.33 21.22
N LEU A 223 -11.69 7.50 20.60
CA LEU A 223 -10.66 8.44 21.04
C LEU A 223 -10.97 9.02 22.42
N ASP A 224 -12.25 9.34 22.70
CA ASP A 224 -12.66 9.89 23.98
C ASP A 224 -12.62 8.86 25.12
N ALA A 225 -13.04 7.61 24.84
CA ALA A 225 -13.25 6.61 25.88
C ALA A 225 -12.05 5.67 26.12
N LEU A 226 -11.30 5.33 25.08
CA LEU A 226 -10.36 4.20 25.13
C LEU A 226 -8.94 4.53 24.64
N VAL A 227 -8.79 5.56 23.78
CA VAL A 227 -7.50 5.89 23.14
C VAL A 227 -7.32 7.41 23.15
N PRO A 228 -6.89 8.01 24.27
CA PRO A 228 -6.71 9.45 24.35
C PRO A 228 -5.83 10.01 23.22
N ALA A 229 -6.35 11.01 22.50
CA ALA A 229 -5.70 11.52 21.29
C ALA A 229 -4.31 12.13 21.55
N ASP A 230 -4.08 12.70 22.73
CA ASP A 230 -2.80 13.27 23.17
C ASP A 230 -1.72 12.22 23.42
N SER A 231 -2.13 10.95 23.62
CA SER A 231 -1.21 9.82 23.79
C SER A 231 -0.74 9.21 22.48
N ILE A 232 -1.35 9.56 21.33
CA ILE A 232 -1.06 8.96 20.03
C ILE A 232 0.24 9.51 19.46
N ASP A 233 1.22 8.63 19.23
CA ASP A 233 2.45 8.96 18.54
C ASP A 233 2.37 8.73 17.04
N GLU A 234 1.69 7.66 16.61
CA GLU A 234 1.48 7.29 15.22
C GLU A 234 0.08 6.67 15.03
N ALA A 235 -0.65 7.11 14.02
CA ALA A 235 -1.96 6.57 13.68
C ALA A 235 -1.97 6.04 12.24
N PHE A 236 -2.49 4.82 12.04
CA PHE A 236 -2.58 4.17 10.73
C PHE A 236 -4.04 3.96 10.34
N ILE A 237 -4.40 4.30 9.12
CA ILE A 237 -5.77 4.17 8.62
C ILE A 237 -5.76 3.41 7.29
N CYS A 238 -6.48 2.27 7.22
CA CYS A 238 -6.64 1.52 5.97
C CYS A 238 -7.95 0.74 5.95
N GLY A 239 -8.74 0.91 4.88
CA GLY A 239 -10.03 0.23 4.73
C GLY A 239 -10.94 0.85 3.67
N PRO A 240 -12.27 0.70 3.81
CA PRO A 240 -13.24 1.36 2.93
C PRO A 240 -13.13 2.89 3.00
N ALA A 241 -13.26 3.56 1.85
CA ALA A 241 -13.07 5.02 1.76
C ALA A 241 -13.91 5.83 2.78
N PRO A 242 -15.23 5.54 3.00
CA PRO A 242 -16.00 6.27 4.01
C PRO A 242 -15.46 6.11 5.43
N MET A 243 -14.96 4.92 5.78
CA MET A 243 -14.33 4.68 7.09
C MET A 243 -13.03 5.44 7.23
N MET A 244 -12.18 5.44 6.19
CA MET A 244 -10.91 6.16 6.22
C MET A 244 -11.12 7.67 6.39
N ASP A 245 -12.05 8.26 5.61
CA ASP A 245 -12.39 9.67 5.70
C ASP A 245 -12.95 10.03 7.09
N ALA A 246 -13.75 9.15 7.68
CA ALA A 246 -14.31 9.29 9.02
C ALA A 246 -13.24 9.25 10.12
N ALA A 247 -12.32 8.27 10.06
CA ALA A 247 -11.23 8.13 11.02
C ALA A 247 -10.24 9.31 10.93
N GLU A 248 -9.87 9.72 9.72
CA GLU A 248 -9.00 10.87 9.49
C GLU A 248 -9.64 12.16 10.05
N ALA A 249 -10.92 12.38 9.78
CA ALA A 249 -11.66 13.54 10.32
C ALA A 249 -11.77 13.52 11.85
N ALA A 250 -11.99 12.35 12.47
CA ALA A 250 -12.05 12.20 13.92
C ALA A 250 -10.69 12.48 14.58
N LEU A 251 -9.59 11.92 14.07
CA LEU A 251 -8.23 12.17 14.58
C LEU A 251 -7.86 13.65 14.47
N LYS A 252 -8.16 14.28 13.33
CA LYS A 252 -7.94 15.72 13.14
C LYS A 252 -8.76 16.56 14.10
N ALA A 253 -10.04 16.24 14.30
CA ALA A 253 -10.92 16.95 15.24
C ALA A 253 -10.44 16.80 16.69
N ALA A 254 -9.86 15.66 17.04
CA ALA A 254 -9.26 15.40 18.35
C ALA A 254 -7.86 16.03 18.53
N GLY A 255 -7.32 16.73 17.51
CA GLY A 255 -6.07 17.47 17.58
C GLY A 255 -4.82 16.64 17.31
N VAL A 256 -4.94 15.41 16.77
CA VAL A 256 -3.78 14.63 16.35
C VAL A 256 -3.10 15.31 15.16
N PRO A 257 -1.79 15.62 15.23
CA PRO A 257 -1.07 16.24 14.13
C PRO A 257 -1.09 15.41 12.85
N GLN A 258 -1.25 16.04 11.70
CA GLN A 258 -1.38 15.37 10.40
C GLN A 258 -0.14 14.51 10.05
N GLU A 259 1.03 14.94 10.45
CA GLU A 259 2.30 14.20 10.24
C GLU A 259 2.39 12.88 11.01
N LYS A 260 1.52 12.68 12.01
CA LYS A 260 1.38 11.44 12.75
C LYS A 260 0.33 10.50 12.16
N VAL A 261 -0.43 10.93 11.15
CA VAL A 261 -1.55 10.17 10.58
C VAL A 261 -1.16 9.65 9.21
N HIS A 262 -1.07 8.32 9.11
CA HIS A 262 -0.73 7.60 7.89
C HIS A 262 -1.99 6.97 7.30
N VAL A 263 -2.24 7.19 6.01
CA VAL A 263 -3.44 6.68 5.32
C VAL A 263 -3.02 5.89 4.08
N GLU A 264 -3.48 4.64 3.96
CA GLU A 264 -3.32 3.85 2.73
C GLU A 264 -4.68 3.54 2.11
N ARG A 265 -4.86 3.95 0.85
CA ARG A 265 -6.09 3.77 0.09
C ARG A 265 -5.95 2.63 -0.93
N PHE A 266 -6.84 1.64 -0.87
CA PHE A 266 -6.92 0.55 -1.84
C PHE A 266 -7.87 0.90 -2.97
N GLY A 267 -7.31 1.24 -4.12
CA GLY A 267 -8.08 1.48 -5.32
C GLY A 267 -8.85 2.80 -5.32
N THR A 268 -9.02 3.30 -6.51
CA THR A 268 -10.05 4.29 -6.85
C THR A 268 -11.10 3.58 -7.67
N PRO A 269 -12.32 4.11 -7.79
CA PRO A 269 -13.21 3.69 -8.86
C PRO A 269 -12.37 3.70 -10.16
N LEU A 270 -12.26 2.54 -10.80
CA LEU A 270 -11.57 2.44 -12.09
C LEU A 270 -12.09 3.55 -12.99
N PRO A 271 -11.22 4.25 -13.76
CA PRO A 271 -11.69 5.07 -14.86
C PRO A 271 -12.67 4.20 -15.64
N GLN A 272 -13.85 4.74 -15.94
CA GLN A 272 -14.85 3.99 -16.71
C GLN A 272 -14.15 3.42 -17.94
N ALA A 273 -14.22 2.10 -18.10
CA ALA A 273 -13.75 1.43 -19.29
C ALA A 273 -14.48 2.10 -20.47
N GLY A 274 -13.75 2.84 -21.29
CA GLY A 274 -14.37 3.51 -22.42
C GLY A 274 -13.83 4.89 -22.78
N VAL A 275 -12.69 5.32 -22.22
CA VAL A 275 -11.96 6.41 -22.89
C VAL A 275 -11.42 5.83 -24.21
N PRO A 276 -11.94 6.24 -25.36
CA PRO A 276 -11.45 5.73 -26.65
C PRO A 276 -9.94 5.93 -26.69
N ALA A 277 -9.22 4.96 -27.24
CA ALA A 277 -7.80 5.13 -27.50
C ALA A 277 -7.66 6.35 -28.43
N VAL A 278 -7.25 7.48 -27.87
CA VAL A 278 -6.98 8.68 -28.67
C VAL A 278 -5.83 8.32 -29.60
N GLU A 279 -6.12 8.27 -30.90
CA GLU A 279 -5.09 8.10 -31.92
C GLU A 279 -4.25 9.37 -31.91
N ILE A 280 -2.99 9.25 -31.50
CA ILE A 280 -2.04 10.36 -31.53
C ILE A 280 -1.56 10.48 -32.97
N THR A 281 -2.04 11.48 -33.66
CA THR A 281 -1.57 11.84 -35.02
C THR A 281 -0.62 13.03 -34.94
N ASP A 282 0.14 13.28 -36.00
CA ASP A 282 1.00 14.47 -36.10
C ASP A 282 0.25 15.80 -35.96
N ALA A 283 -1.06 15.80 -36.25
CA ALA A 283 -1.94 16.96 -36.12
C ALA A 283 -2.47 17.13 -34.66
N THR A 284 -2.26 16.17 -33.76
CA THR A 284 -2.72 16.29 -32.37
C THR A 284 -1.89 17.32 -31.63
N PRO A 285 -2.50 18.38 -31.03
CA PRO A 285 -1.77 19.33 -30.20
C PRO A 285 -1.10 18.61 -29.03
N ALA A 286 0.21 18.73 -28.93
CA ALA A 286 0.99 17.98 -27.95
C ALA A 286 2.25 18.76 -27.55
N ALA A 287 2.63 18.62 -26.29
CA ALA A 287 3.89 19.10 -25.74
C ALA A 287 5.05 18.17 -26.12
N ASP A 288 6.26 18.71 -26.14
CA ASP A 288 7.48 17.92 -26.23
C ASP A 288 7.78 17.26 -24.88
N LEU A 289 7.77 15.94 -24.83
CA LEU A 289 8.05 15.14 -23.62
C LEU A 289 9.44 14.50 -23.71
N GLU A 290 10.27 14.68 -22.68
CA GLU A 290 11.48 13.90 -22.48
C GLU A 290 11.33 13.06 -21.19
N ILE A 291 11.47 11.73 -21.31
CA ILE A 291 11.46 10.81 -20.18
C ILE A 291 12.90 10.34 -19.93
N VAL A 292 13.35 10.47 -18.67
CA VAL A 292 14.63 9.92 -18.17
C VAL A 292 14.31 8.66 -17.38
N LEU A 293 14.91 7.53 -17.79
CA LEU A 293 14.79 6.23 -17.14
C LEU A 293 16.13 5.49 -17.22
N ASP A 294 16.67 5.06 -16.08
CA ASP A 294 17.99 4.41 -15.97
C ASP A 294 19.10 5.20 -16.68
N GLY A 295 19.10 6.52 -16.50
CA GLY A 295 20.04 7.46 -17.13
C GLY A 295 19.83 7.67 -18.64
N LYS A 296 18.88 7.01 -19.25
CA LYS A 296 18.57 7.13 -20.68
C LYS A 296 17.43 8.11 -20.92
N LYS A 297 17.57 8.92 -21.98
CA LYS A 297 16.58 9.93 -22.38
C LYS A 297 15.78 9.47 -23.58
N ARG A 298 14.46 9.60 -23.52
CA ARG A 298 13.56 9.32 -24.63
C ARG A 298 12.69 10.53 -24.90
N LYS A 299 12.70 11.01 -26.15
CA LYS A 299 11.84 12.11 -26.59
C LYS A 299 10.57 11.55 -27.22
N LEU A 300 9.44 12.10 -26.83
CA LEU A 300 8.10 11.70 -27.24
C LEU A 300 7.22 12.94 -27.40
N ARG A 301 5.99 12.76 -27.85
CA ARG A 301 4.96 13.81 -27.89
C ARG A 301 3.84 13.44 -26.90
N LEU A 302 3.50 14.38 -26.01
CA LEU A 302 2.47 14.20 -24.98
C LEU A 302 1.27 15.09 -25.33
N PRO A 303 0.13 14.52 -25.74
CA PRO A 303 -1.11 15.27 -25.97
C PRO A 303 -1.52 16.03 -24.71
N TYR A 304 -2.10 17.21 -24.88
CA TYR A 304 -2.57 18.01 -23.74
C TYR A 304 -3.73 17.36 -23.00
N GLU A 305 -4.51 16.51 -23.67
CA GLU A 305 -5.68 15.85 -23.10
C GLU A 305 -5.77 14.37 -23.56
N GLY A 306 -6.53 13.56 -22.83
CA GLY A 306 -6.97 12.22 -23.22
C GLY A 306 -5.98 11.08 -22.99
N VAL A 307 -4.68 11.33 -22.89
CA VAL A 307 -3.66 10.29 -22.67
C VAL A 307 -2.68 10.77 -21.60
N SER A 308 -2.46 9.95 -20.57
CA SER A 308 -1.52 10.29 -19.52
C SER A 308 -0.06 10.19 -19.98
N LEU A 309 0.84 10.89 -19.29
CA LEU A 309 2.29 10.80 -19.50
C LEU A 309 2.78 9.34 -19.43
N LEU A 310 2.30 8.58 -18.46
CA LEU A 310 2.62 7.15 -18.30
C LEU A 310 2.21 6.38 -19.57
N ASP A 311 0.99 6.56 -20.04
CA ASP A 311 0.46 5.78 -21.18
C ASP A 311 1.19 6.11 -22.48
N VAL A 312 1.61 7.36 -22.67
CA VAL A 312 2.48 7.74 -23.82
C VAL A 312 3.80 7.00 -23.77
N GLY A 313 4.45 6.96 -22.60
CA GLY A 313 5.71 6.23 -22.44
C GLY A 313 5.57 4.73 -22.68
N LEU A 314 4.50 4.12 -22.14
CA LEU A 314 4.20 2.68 -22.33
C LEU A 314 3.93 2.35 -23.79
N ARG A 315 3.15 3.18 -24.53
CA ARG A 315 2.91 3.01 -25.97
C ARG A 315 4.19 3.12 -26.79
N ALA A 316 5.16 3.91 -26.32
CA ALA A 316 6.49 4.02 -26.93
C ALA A 316 7.44 2.87 -26.57
N GLY A 317 6.95 1.83 -25.87
CA GLY A 317 7.72 0.65 -25.48
C GLY A 317 8.65 0.84 -24.28
N LEU A 318 8.49 1.92 -23.51
CA LEU A 318 9.28 2.12 -22.28
C LEU A 318 8.74 1.23 -21.16
N ALA A 319 9.63 0.57 -20.43
CA ALA A 319 9.29 -0.27 -19.27
C ALA A 319 9.08 0.59 -18.00
N LEU A 320 8.14 1.54 -18.05
CA LEU A 320 7.87 2.44 -16.92
C LEU A 320 7.22 1.67 -15.76
N PRO A 321 7.58 2.00 -14.51
CA PRO A 321 6.95 1.40 -13.34
C PRO A 321 5.52 1.92 -13.19
N TYR A 322 4.56 1.01 -13.01
CA TYR A 322 3.18 1.35 -12.67
C TYR A 322 2.44 0.13 -12.12
N ALA A 323 1.34 0.40 -11.40
CA ALA A 323 0.43 -0.62 -10.90
C ALA A 323 -1.04 -0.22 -11.01
N CYS A 324 -1.54 0.74 -10.21
CA CYS A 324 -2.97 1.04 -10.08
C CYS A 324 -3.55 1.91 -11.21
N LYS A 325 -2.75 2.74 -11.86
CA LYS A 325 -3.18 3.80 -12.81
C LYS A 325 -4.27 4.74 -12.27
N GLY A 326 -4.47 4.78 -10.94
CA GLY A 326 -5.55 5.53 -10.28
C GLY A 326 -5.08 6.61 -9.30
N GLY A 327 -3.77 6.86 -9.19
CA GLY A 327 -3.22 7.90 -8.31
C GLY A 327 -3.10 7.52 -6.83
N VAL A 328 -3.10 6.20 -6.48
CA VAL A 328 -3.07 5.72 -5.08
C VAL A 328 -1.81 4.96 -4.70
N CYS A 329 -1.04 4.36 -5.64
CA CYS A 329 0.02 3.41 -5.27
C CYS A 329 1.44 3.98 -5.32
N CYS A 330 1.64 5.20 -5.77
CA CYS A 330 2.95 5.85 -5.99
C CYS A 330 3.93 5.12 -6.92
N THR A 331 3.63 3.93 -7.44
CA THR A 331 4.57 3.16 -8.27
C THR A 331 5.02 3.93 -9.52
N CYS A 332 4.14 4.76 -10.10
CA CYS A 332 4.43 5.59 -11.26
C CYS A 332 4.99 6.99 -10.90
N ARG A 333 5.49 7.17 -9.67
CA ARG A 333 6.06 8.43 -9.23
C ARG A 333 7.29 8.78 -10.05
N ALA A 334 7.37 10.04 -10.48
CA ALA A 334 8.52 10.62 -11.16
C ALA A 334 8.67 12.08 -10.78
N LYS A 335 9.84 12.67 -11.04
CA LYS A 335 10.10 14.07 -10.76
C LYS A 335 10.05 14.88 -12.06
N VAL A 336 9.32 15.98 -12.07
CA VAL A 336 9.37 16.98 -13.14
C VAL A 336 10.65 17.78 -12.99
N LEU A 337 11.51 17.70 -14.00
CA LEU A 337 12.79 18.44 -14.05
C LEU A 337 12.66 19.76 -14.83
N GLU A 338 11.74 19.81 -15.79
CA GLU A 338 11.48 21.00 -16.62
C GLU A 338 10.02 21.01 -17.04
N GLY A 339 9.40 22.18 -17.11
CA GLY A 339 8.02 22.38 -17.51
C GLY A 339 7.02 22.16 -16.38
N GLU A 340 5.75 22.13 -16.75
CA GLU A 340 4.62 21.98 -15.83
C GLU A 340 3.65 20.91 -16.32
N VAL A 341 3.12 20.14 -15.35
CA VAL A 341 2.07 19.14 -15.58
C VAL A 341 0.92 19.33 -14.57
N ARG A 342 -0.28 18.97 -14.99
CA ARG A 342 -1.46 18.88 -14.14
C ARG A 342 -1.73 17.42 -13.79
N MET A 343 -1.88 17.11 -12.52
CA MET A 343 -2.37 15.80 -12.05
C MET A 343 -3.89 15.84 -11.90
N GLU A 344 -4.59 14.87 -12.49
CA GLU A 344 -6.05 14.75 -12.33
C GLU A 344 -6.43 14.31 -10.92
N ARG A 345 -5.63 13.41 -10.33
CA ARG A 345 -5.85 12.84 -9.00
C ARG A 345 -4.52 12.63 -8.29
N ASN A 346 -4.51 12.95 -7.02
CA ASN A 346 -3.41 12.64 -6.11
C ASN A 346 -3.98 12.24 -4.76
N TYR A 347 -3.84 10.95 -4.38
CA TYR A 347 -4.31 10.43 -3.09
C TYR A 347 -3.16 10.01 -2.17
N THR A 348 -1.89 10.22 -2.59
CA THR A 348 -0.77 9.57 -1.92
C THR A 348 0.52 10.40 -1.86
N LEU A 349 0.74 11.36 -2.78
CA LEU A 349 1.85 12.31 -2.64
C LEU A 349 1.47 13.39 -1.66
N GLU A 350 2.36 13.67 -0.72
CA GLU A 350 2.24 14.77 0.21
C GLU A 350 2.44 16.12 -0.49
N GLU A 351 1.89 17.20 0.10
CA GLU A 351 2.06 18.55 -0.46
C GLU A 351 3.53 18.94 -0.64
N ARG A 352 4.41 18.50 0.26
CA ARG A 352 5.85 18.73 0.17
C ARG A 352 6.43 18.08 -1.08
N GLU A 353 6.06 16.84 -1.39
CA GLU A 353 6.55 16.11 -2.56
C GLU A 353 6.10 16.78 -3.85
N VAL A 354 4.83 17.21 -3.89
CA VAL A 354 4.31 17.94 -5.05
C VAL A 354 5.04 19.27 -5.23
N LYS A 355 5.37 19.99 -4.14
CA LYS A 355 6.18 21.20 -4.16
C LYS A 355 7.63 20.94 -4.62
N ASP A 356 8.17 19.76 -4.29
CA ASP A 356 9.52 19.32 -4.71
C ASP A 356 9.53 18.80 -6.17
N GLY A 357 8.40 18.87 -6.87
CA GLY A 357 8.24 18.52 -8.28
C GLY A 357 7.89 17.06 -8.54
N PHE A 358 7.54 16.26 -7.52
CA PHE A 358 7.12 14.89 -7.73
C PHE A 358 5.67 14.79 -8.19
N VAL A 359 5.42 13.86 -9.11
CA VAL A 359 4.11 13.66 -9.73
C VAL A 359 3.82 12.17 -9.92
N LEU A 360 2.52 11.85 -10.06
CA LEU A 360 2.04 10.53 -10.44
C LEU A 360 1.77 10.51 -11.95
N THR A 361 2.70 9.98 -12.73
CA THR A 361 2.67 10.06 -14.20
C THR A 361 1.43 9.45 -14.86
N CYS A 362 0.77 8.51 -14.17
CA CYS A 362 -0.50 7.95 -14.63
C CYS A 362 -1.69 8.94 -14.56
N GLN A 363 -1.49 10.10 -13.92
CA GLN A 363 -2.49 11.14 -13.74
C GLN A 363 -2.06 12.47 -14.36
N CYS A 364 -0.90 12.49 -15.07
CA CYS A 364 -0.30 13.73 -15.55
C CYS A 364 -0.64 14.02 -17.00
N HIS A 365 -1.02 15.28 -17.23
CA HIS A 365 -1.17 15.92 -18.53
C HIS A 365 -0.30 17.18 -18.59
N PRO A 366 0.27 17.57 -19.75
CA PRO A 366 1.15 18.73 -19.83
C PRO A 366 0.34 20.04 -19.70
N VAL A 367 0.96 21.04 -19.11
CA VAL A 367 0.48 22.43 -19.08
C VAL A 367 1.39 23.31 -19.96
N SER A 368 2.69 23.04 -19.94
CA SER A 368 3.69 23.72 -20.77
C SER A 368 3.97 22.98 -22.07
N ASP A 369 4.52 23.68 -23.09
CA ASP A 369 4.87 23.10 -24.41
C ASP A 369 6.05 22.11 -24.34
N LYS A 370 6.80 22.11 -23.24
CA LYS A 370 7.89 21.17 -22.99
C LYS A 370 7.80 20.62 -21.57
N VAL A 371 7.99 19.32 -21.43
CA VAL A 371 8.00 18.61 -20.14
C VAL A 371 9.16 17.62 -20.11
N VAL A 372 9.97 17.67 -19.05
CA VAL A 372 11.03 16.69 -18.79
C VAL A 372 10.75 16.02 -17.45
N VAL A 373 10.64 14.69 -17.43
CA VAL A 373 10.42 13.91 -16.23
C VAL A 373 11.49 12.85 -16.02
N SER A 374 11.87 12.62 -14.78
CA SER A 374 12.84 11.59 -14.39
C SER A 374 12.20 10.57 -13.47
N TYR A 375 12.35 9.30 -13.80
CA TYR A 375 12.03 8.16 -12.94
C TYR A 375 13.23 7.74 -12.08
N ASP A 376 14.38 8.35 -12.28
CA ASP A 376 15.62 8.06 -11.53
C ASP A 376 15.68 8.83 -10.20
N GLU A 377 14.84 9.87 -10.07
CA GLU A 377 14.65 10.66 -8.84
C GLU A 377 13.56 10.01 -7.97
N ARG A 378 13.95 9.34 -6.86
CA ARG A 378 13.02 8.65 -5.96
C ARG A 378 13.24 8.98 -4.49
#